data_ee2bea73e401e99bdac19e67fe77a3ed
#
_entry.id   ee2bea73e401e99bdac19e67fe77a3ed
#
_cell.length_a   1.000
_cell.length_b   1.000
_cell.length_c   1.000
_cell.angle_alpha   90.00
_cell.angle_beta   90.00
_cell.angle_gamma   90.00
#
_symmetry.space_group_name_H-M   'P 1'
#
loop_
_entity.id
_entity.type
_entity.pdbx_description
1 polymer ?
#
loop_
_entity_poly.entity_id
_entity_poly.type
_entity_poly.pdbx_seq_one_letter_code
_entity_poly.pdbx_strand_id
1 'polypeptide(L)'
;IELFNSMYPNFFGSVKNLPDDAVYEEMLLPLGDRNFTYKNDFGEDISFGFYKGEADVFKEAVEKVDKDWVQFFDDGRVYCGYCGGKLASFCLVDDMGEHNVNGRKLKVGGPGCVGTVPEFRRKGIGLAMVARVTEILADEGFDVSYIHYTGVADWYAKLGYRTFAKWGKYGFIGNNP
;
A
#
# COMPACT_ATOMS: atom_id res chain seq x y z
N ILE A 1 -16.33 5.80 -4.96
CA ILE A 1 -16.02 7.24 -5.02
C ILE A 1 -16.32 7.94 -3.71
N GLU A 2 -17.42 7.63 -3.05
CA GLU A 2 -17.76 8.22 -1.75
C GLU A 2 -16.60 8.09 -0.74
N LEU A 3 -16.02 6.88 -0.62
CA LEU A 3 -14.87 6.66 0.26
C LEU A 3 -13.66 7.50 -0.18
N PHE A 4 -13.35 7.55 -1.47
CA PHE A 4 -12.25 8.36 -1.99
C PHE A 4 -12.44 9.85 -1.62
N ASN A 5 -13.62 10.40 -1.87
CA ASN A 5 -13.89 11.79 -1.55
C ASN A 5 -13.88 12.09 -0.05
N SER A 6 -14.27 11.12 0.79
CA SER A 6 -14.18 11.23 2.24
C SER A 6 -12.73 11.29 2.74
N MET A 7 -11.85 10.49 2.14
CA MET A 7 -10.43 10.43 2.55
C MET A 7 -9.59 11.57 1.95
N TYR A 8 -9.89 11.94 0.72
CA TYR A 8 -9.10 12.90 -0.06
C TYR A 8 -9.96 14.05 -0.62
N PRO A 9 -10.57 14.86 0.25
CA PRO A 9 -11.34 16.02 -0.20
C PRO A 9 -10.43 16.98 -0.98
N ASN A 10 -10.89 17.43 -2.14
CA ASN A 10 -10.12 18.33 -3.03
C ASN A 10 -8.86 17.73 -3.66
N PHE A 11 -8.76 16.41 -3.74
CA PHE A 11 -7.59 15.70 -4.25
C PHE A 11 -7.11 16.25 -5.60
N PHE A 12 -8.00 16.35 -6.58
CA PHE A 12 -7.64 16.83 -7.93
C PHE A 12 -7.18 18.29 -7.97
N GLY A 13 -7.53 19.10 -6.98
CA GLY A 13 -7.00 20.45 -6.82
C GLY A 13 -5.55 20.48 -6.32
N SER A 14 -5.10 19.43 -5.66
CA SER A 14 -3.75 19.33 -5.08
C SER A 14 -2.77 18.60 -5.98
N VAL A 15 -3.23 17.69 -6.84
CA VAL A 15 -2.38 16.91 -7.74
C VAL A 15 -2.01 17.76 -8.96
N LYS A 16 -0.70 17.97 -9.15
CA LYS A 16 -0.15 18.78 -10.24
C LYS A 16 0.93 18.01 -10.97
N ASN A 17 1.22 18.43 -12.20
CA ASN A 17 2.33 17.92 -13.01
C ASN A 17 2.27 16.42 -13.35
N LEU A 18 1.06 15.88 -13.53
CA LEU A 18 0.88 14.53 -14.04
C LEU A 18 1.08 14.50 -15.57
N PRO A 19 1.70 13.44 -16.11
CA PRO A 19 1.67 13.17 -17.55
C PRO A 19 0.24 13.06 -18.07
N ASP A 20 0.02 13.49 -19.32
CA ASP A 20 -1.33 13.53 -19.91
C ASP A 20 -1.95 12.13 -20.10
N ASP A 21 -1.12 11.11 -20.26
CA ASP A 21 -1.48 9.71 -20.49
C ASP A 21 -1.40 8.85 -19.20
N ALA A 22 -1.00 9.43 -18.08
CA ALA A 22 -0.90 8.68 -16.84
C ALA A 22 -2.27 8.27 -16.31
N VAL A 23 -2.42 7.01 -15.94
CA VAL A 23 -3.61 6.45 -15.31
C VAL A 23 -3.22 5.82 -13.99
N TYR A 24 -3.93 6.21 -12.95
CA TYR A 24 -3.76 5.66 -11.60
C TYR A 24 -5.06 5.03 -11.13
N GLU A 25 -4.93 4.09 -10.22
CA GLU A 25 -6.04 3.31 -9.71
C GLU A 25 -6.14 3.40 -8.19
N GLU A 26 -7.36 3.36 -7.72
CA GLU A 26 -7.72 3.23 -6.31
C GLU A 26 -8.27 1.83 -6.09
N MET A 27 -7.75 1.12 -5.09
CA MET A 27 -8.10 -0.28 -4.88
C MET A 27 -8.52 -0.55 -3.43
N LEU A 28 -9.36 -1.55 -3.26
CA LEU A 28 -9.85 -2.02 -1.97
C LEU A 28 -9.70 -3.53 -1.82
N LEU A 29 -9.45 -3.95 -0.59
CA LEU A 29 -9.55 -5.33 -0.14
C LEU A 29 -10.39 -5.37 1.15
N PRO A 30 -11.61 -5.94 1.12
CA PRO A 30 -12.38 -6.20 2.34
C PRO A 30 -11.64 -7.20 3.24
N LEU A 31 -11.55 -6.93 4.52
CA LEU A 31 -10.79 -7.72 5.48
C LEU A 31 -11.65 -8.68 6.32
N GLY A 32 -12.98 -8.58 6.23
CA GLY A 32 -13.91 -9.35 7.08
C GLY A 32 -13.82 -10.85 6.91
N ASP A 33 -13.58 -11.33 5.70
CA ASP A 33 -13.58 -12.77 5.38
C ASP A 33 -12.26 -13.46 5.73
N ARG A 34 -11.20 -12.72 5.96
CA ARG A 34 -9.83 -13.22 6.21
C ARG A 34 -9.34 -14.29 5.21
N ASN A 35 -9.92 -14.34 4.02
CA ASN A 35 -9.54 -15.24 2.94
C ASN A 35 -8.33 -14.70 2.16
N PHE A 36 -7.24 -14.43 2.88
CA PHE A 36 -5.99 -14.00 2.29
C PHE A 36 -5.25 -15.23 1.79
N THR A 37 -5.39 -15.51 0.50
CA THR A 37 -4.92 -16.76 -0.10
C THR A 37 -3.48 -16.71 -0.59
N TYR A 38 -2.82 -15.58 -0.47
CA TYR A 38 -1.45 -15.46 -0.92
C TYR A 38 -0.51 -16.25 -0.01
N LYS A 39 0.06 -17.29 -0.55
CA LYS A 39 1.11 -18.07 0.10
C LYS A 39 2.33 -18.08 -0.82
N ASN A 40 3.45 -17.71 -0.28
CA ASN A 40 4.73 -17.92 -0.92
C ASN A 40 5.65 -18.64 0.06
N ASP A 41 6.21 -19.75 -0.38
CA ASP A 41 7.16 -20.51 0.41
C ASP A 41 8.56 -19.97 0.12
N PHE A 42 9.04 -19.14 1.02
CA PHE A 42 10.39 -18.66 0.98
C PHE A 42 11.30 -19.62 1.76
N GLY A 43 12.51 -19.81 1.27
CA GLY A 43 13.56 -20.43 2.05
C GLY A 43 13.85 -19.67 3.35
N GLU A 44 14.72 -20.23 4.18
CA GLU A 44 15.01 -19.73 5.54
C GLU A 44 15.56 -18.30 5.61
N ASP A 45 16.01 -17.75 4.48
CA ASP A 45 16.64 -16.42 4.42
C ASP A 45 15.65 -15.25 4.42
N ILE A 46 14.35 -15.50 4.25
CA ILE A 46 13.33 -14.45 4.18
C ILE A 46 12.58 -14.35 5.50
N SER A 47 12.53 -13.16 6.04
CA SER A 47 11.77 -12.84 7.26
C SER A 47 11.02 -11.53 7.13
N PHE A 48 10.03 -11.33 8.00
CA PHE A 48 9.19 -10.14 8.01
C PHE A 48 8.99 -9.62 9.42
N GLY A 49 8.85 -8.33 9.57
CA GLY A 49 8.58 -7.70 10.86
C GLY A 49 8.55 -6.19 10.79
N PHE A 50 8.08 -5.56 11.87
CA PHE A 50 8.21 -4.12 12.02
C PHE A 50 9.68 -3.72 12.13
N TYR A 51 10.02 -2.59 11.49
CA TYR A 51 11.39 -2.11 11.47
C TYR A 51 11.84 -1.67 12.87
N LYS A 52 13.03 -2.12 13.26
CA LYS A 52 13.67 -1.83 14.56
C LYS A 52 15.15 -1.41 14.42
N GLY A 53 15.61 -1.18 13.20
CA GLY A 53 17.01 -0.87 12.91
C GLY A 53 17.34 0.62 12.99
N GLU A 54 18.52 0.95 12.52
CA GLU A 54 19.02 2.32 12.45
C GLU A 54 18.24 3.15 11.42
N ALA A 55 17.93 4.40 11.78
CA ALA A 55 17.18 5.31 10.90
C ALA A 55 17.91 5.59 9.58
N ASP A 56 19.22 5.74 9.60
CA ASP A 56 20.03 6.02 8.42
C ASP A 56 20.07 4.85 7.44
N VAL A 57 20.11 3.61 7.94
CA VAL A 57 20.04 2.38 7.11
C VAL A 57 18.70 2.29 6.40
N PHE A 58 17.62 2.59 7.11
CA PHE A 58 16.28 2.61 6.53
C PHE A 58 16.14 3.71 5.47
N LYS A 59 16.58 4.91 5.77
CA LYS A 59 16.57 6.05 4.85
C LYS A 59 17.30 5.72 3.55
N GLU A 60 18.50 5.14 3.65
CA GLU A 60 19.27 4.73 2.48
C GLU A 60 18.51 3.72 1.61
N ALA A 61 17.84 2.75 2.22
CA ALA A 61 17.02 1.77 1.50
C ALA A 61 15.84 2.43 0.77
N VAL A 62 15.15 3.37 1.41
CA VAL A 62 14.06 4.12 0.78
C VAL A 62 14.56 4.98 -0.38
N GLU A 63 15.69 5.66 -0.23
CA GLU A 63 16.29 6.49 -1.27
C GLU A 63 16.65 5.70 -2.54
N LYS A 64 16.99 4.42 -2.41
CA LYS A 64 17.23 3.52 -3.55
C LYS A 64 15.97 3.22 -4.37
N VAL A 65 14.80 3.41 -3.77
CA VAL A 65 13.51 3.21 -4.44
C VAL A 65 12.95 4.54 -4.94
N ASP A 66 12.78 5.50 -4.02
CA ASP A 66 12.27 6.84 -4.32
C ASP A 66 12.71 7.82 -3.22
N LYS A 67 13.51 8.80 -3.60
CA LYS A 67 14.02 9.81 -2.67
C LYS A 67 12.91 10.65 -2.03
N ASP A 68 11.84 10.88 -2.77
CA ASP A 68 10.72 11.72 -2.30
C ASP A 68 9.89 11.03 -1.22
N TRP A 69 10.01 9.71 -1.09
CA TRP A 69 9.28 8.94 -0.08
C TRP A 69 9.86 9.04 1.33
N VAL A 70 11.12 9.42 1.48
CA VAL A 70 11.79 9.47 2.79
C VAL A 70 10.99 10.26 3.81
N GLN A 71 10.45 11.41 3.41
CA GLN A 71 9.67 12.31 4.27
C GLN A 71 8.38 11.68 4.84
N PHE A 72 7.84 10.66 4.18
CA PHE A 72 6.57 10.03 4.58
C PHE A 72 6.73 9.00 5.70
N PHE A 73 7.95 8.57 6.00
CA PHE A 73 8.22 7.53 6.99
C PHE A 73 8.51 8.05 8.40
N ASP A 74 8.65 9.36 8.60
CA ASP A 74 9.16 9.95 9.85
C ASP A 74 8.36 9.57 11.09
N ASP A 75 7.02 9.52 11.02
CA ASP A 75 6.14 9.22 12.15
C ASP A 75 5.28 7.95 11.96
N GLY A 76 5.59 7.15 10.94
CA GLY A 76 4.78 6.00 10.57
C GLY A 76 5.23 4.68 11.18
N ARG A 77 4.29 3.73 11.23
CA ARG A 77 4.62 2.32 11.47
C ARG A 77 5.19 1.72 10.19
N VAL A 78 6.37 1.15 10.26
CA VAL A 78 7.07 0.58 9.11
C VAL A 78 7.15 -0.93 9.24
N TYR A 79 6.60 -1.64 8.26
CA TYR A 79 6.69 -3.08 8.13
C TYR A 79 7.63 -3.46 7.00
N CYS A 80 8.45 -4.48 7.21
CA CYS A 80 9.56 -4.79 6.31
C CYS A 80 9.65 -6.27 5.98
N GLY A 81 10.21 -6.55 4.80
CA GLY A 81 10.74 -7.85 4.42
C GLY A 81 12.26 -7.82 4.40
N TYR A 82 12.88 -8.89 4.86
CA TYR A 82 14.33 -9.06 4.95
C TYR A 82 14.78 -10.26 4.13
N CYS A 83 15.94 -10.15 3.51
CA CYS A 83 16.59 -11.24 2.81
C CYS A 83 18.02 -11.38 3.32
N GLY A 84 18.34 -12.53 3.93
CA GLY A 84 19.63 -12.75 4.57
C GLY A 84 19.96 -11.69 5.64
N GLY A 85 18.97 -11.25 6.39
CA GLY A 85 19.09 -10.20 7.41
C GLY A 85 19.20 -8.78 6.88
N LYS A 86 19.21 -8.58 5.56
CA LYS A 86 19.23 -7.25 4.91
C LYS A 86 17.83 -6.77 4.61
N LEU A 87 17.60 -5.47 4.76
CA LEU A 87 16.33 -4.82 4.40
C LEU A 87 16.09 -4.93 2.89
N ALA A 88 15.05 -5.67 2.52
CA ALA A 88 14.71 -5.95 1.12
C ALA A 88 13.47 -5.19 0.63
N SER A 89 12.45 -5.09 1.46
CA SER A 89 11.21 -4.38 1.16
C SER A 89 10.69 -3.66 2.39
N PHE A 90 9.87 -2.63 2.16
CA PHE A 90 9.32 -1.80 3.22
C PHE A 90 7.97 -1.23 2.82
N CYS A 91 7.15 -0.91 3.78
CA CYS A 91 5.96 -0.09 3.62
C CYS A 91 5.53 0.56 4.93
N LEU A 92 4.75 1.63 4.81
CA LEU A 92 3.96 2.15 5.91
C LEU A 92 2.75 1.24 6.18
N VAL A 93 2.35 1.12 7.43
CA VAL A 93 1.06 0.53 7.82
C VAL A 93 0.20 1.67 8.36
N ASP A 94 -0.64 2.21 7.48
CA ASP A 94 -1.40 3.41 7.75
C ASP A 94 -2.77 3.11 8.35
N ASP A 95 -3.13 3.89 9.37
CA ASP A 95 -4.51 4.06 9.82
C ASP A 95 -5.09 5.28 9.09
N MET A 96 -6.03 5.04 8.21
CA MET A 96 -6.68 6.08 7.39
C MET A 96 -7.99 6.57 8.01
N GLY A 97 -8.30 6.12 9.23
CA GLY A 97 -9.44 6.57 10.00
C GLY A 97 -10.75 5.85 9.67
N GLU A 98 -11.83 6.40 10.21
CA GLU A 98 -13.19 5.89 10.03
C GLU A 98 -13.95 6.77 9.03
N HIS A 99 -14.64 6.13 8.10
CA HIS A 99 -15.37 6.79 7.02
C HIS A 99 -16.76 6.21 6.87
N ASN A 100 -17.74 7.07 6.62
CA ASN A 100 -19.10 6.63 6.31
C ASN A 100 -19.24 6.41 4.81
N VAL A 101 -19.65 5.21 4.43
CA VAL A 101 -19.89 4.82 3.04
C VAL A 101 -21.24 4.11 2.97
N ASN A 102 -22.17 4.66 2.22
CA ASN A 102 -23.54 4.14 2.10
C ASN A 102 -24.20 3.85 3.46
N GLY A 103 -24.02 4.76 4.43
CA GLY A 103 -24.58 4.63 5.77
C GLY A 103 -23.88 3.63 6.69
N ARG A 104 -22.77 3.04 6.25
CA ARG A 104 -21.94 2.16 7.06
C ARG A 104 -20.63 2.85 7.45
N LYS A 105 -20.27 2.73 8.72
CA LYS A 105 -18.98 3.21 9.23
C LYS A 105 -17.92 2.14 8.98
N LEU A 106 -16.87 2.51 8.24
CA LEU A 106 -15.75 1.64 7.90
C LEU A 106 -14.46 2.15 8.53
N LYS A 107 -13.74 1.30 9.20
CA LYS A 107 -12.37 1.55 9.63
C LYS A 107 -11.42 1.16 8.51
N VAL A 108 -10.72 2.14 7.95
CA VAL A 108 -9.87 2.00 6.77
C VAL A 108 -8.40 2.12 7.14
N GLY A 109 -7.61 1.20 6.66
CA GLY A 109 -6.15 1.24 6.73
C GLY A 109 -5.54 0.77 5.43
N GLY A 110 -4.24 0.69 5.36
CA GLY A 110 -3.59 0.16 4.17
C GLY A 110 -2.08 0.33 4.19
N PRO A 111 -1.38 -0.37 3.29
CA PRO A 111 0.04 -0.15 3.08
C PRO A 111 0.27 1.13 2.27
N GLY A 112 1.23 1.93 2.66
CA GLY A 112 1.66 3.13 1.94
C GLY A 112 3.14 3.06 1.58
N CYS A 113 3.56 3.74 0.53
CA CYS A 113 4.95 3.79 0.07
C CYS A 113 5.59 2.40 0.00
N VAL A 114 4.92 1.47 -0.68
CA VAL A 114 5.37 0.08 -0.82
C VAL A 114 6.54 0.00 -1.78
N GLY A 115 7.72 -0.34 -1.28
CA GLY A 115 8.94 -0.41 -2.07
C GLY A 115 9.71 -1.70 -1.86
N THR A 116 10.44 -2.09 -2.89
CA THR A 116 11.44 -3.16 -2.82
C THR A 116 12.75 -2.62 -3.35
N VAL A 117 13.80 -2.78 -2.55
CA VAL A 117 15.16 -2.39 -2.94
C VAL A 117 15.53 -3.13 -4.24
N PRO A 118 16.09 -2.45 -5.24
CA PRO A 118 16.27 -3.02 -6.59
C PRO A 118 16.94 -4.39 -6.64
N GLU A 119 17.96 -4.63 -5.83
CA GLU A 119 18.70 -5.91 -5.79
C GLU A 119 17.87 -7.10 -5.28
N PHE A 120 16.75 -6.84 -4.60
CA PHE A 120 15.84 -7.86 -4.05
C PHE A 120 14.53 -8.00 -4.82
N ARG A 121 14.38 -7.31 -5.93
CA ARG A 121 13.16 -7.39 -6.76
C ARG A 121 13.00 -8.76 -7.44
N ARG A 122 11.77 -9.05 -7.86
CA ARG A 122 11.35 -10.29 -8.56
C ARG A 122 11.53 -11.58 -7.76
N LYS A 123 11.58 -11.47 -6.43
CA LYS A 123 11.63 -12.61 -5.51
C LYS A 123 10.30 -12.84 -4.77
N GLY A 124 9.30 -11.99 -4.99
CA GLY A 124 8.01 -12.07 -4.31
C GLY A 124 8.00 -11.51 -2.88
N ILE A 125 9.10 -10.92 -2.40
CA ILE A 125 9.20 -10.44 -1.01
C ILE A 125 8.23 -9.29 -0.75
N GLY A 126 8.16 -8.30 -1.62
CA GLY A 126 7.26 -7.15 -1.47
C GLY A 126 5.79 -7.57 -1.43
N LEU A 127 5.39 -8.48 -2.28
CA LEU A 127 4.00 -8.97 -2.32
C LEU A 127 3.64 -9.76 -1.06
N ALA A 128 4.54 -10.62 -0.58
CA ALA A 128 4.36 -11.34 0.67
C ALA A 128 4.32 -10.39 1.89
N MET A 129 5.12 -9.33 1.87
CA MET A 129 5.09 -8.29 2.90
C MET A 129 3.72 -7.61 2.95
N VAL A 130 3.16 -7.21 1.80
CA VAL A 130 1.82 -6.60 1.74
C VAL A 130 0.74 -7.58 2.20
N ALA A 131 0.83 -8.86 1.83
CA ALA A 131 -0.09 -9.89 2.31
C ALA A 131 -0.11 -9.96 3.84
N ARG A 132 1.04 -9.90 4.49
CA ARG A 132 1.14 -9.87 5.96
C ARG A 132 0.56 -8.61 6.57
N VAL A 133 0.71 -7.47 5.91
CA VAL A 133 0.08 -6.21 6.34
C VAL A 133 -1.44 -6.32 6.32
N THR A 134 -2.03 -7.01 5.33
CA THR A 134 -3.50 -7.24 5.32
C THR A 134 -3.95 -8.07 6.52
N GLU A 135 -3.18 -9.08 6.91
CA GLU A 135 -3.46 -9.89 8.10
C GLU A 135 -3.36 -9.05 9.39
N ILE A 136 -2.33 -8.22 9.50
CA ILE A 136 -2.15 -7.31 10.65
C ILE A 136 -3.34 -6.36 10.77
N LEU A 137 -3.74 -5.72 9.67
CA LEU A 137 -4.88 -4.80 9.65
C LEU A 137 -6.19 -5.51 10.05
N ALA A 138 -6.42 -6.73 9.54
CA ALA A 138 -7.58 -7.53 9.92
C ALA A 138 -7.59 -7.86 11.42
N ASP A 139 -6.45 -8.25 11.98
CA ASP A 139 -6.30 -8.56 13.40
C ASP A 139 -6.50 -7.32 14.30
N GLU A 140 -6.16 -6.14 13.79
CA GLU A 140 -6.37 -4.85 14.48
C GLU A 140 -7.79 -4.29 14.29
N GLY A 141 -8.69 -5.02 13.63
CA GLY A 141 -10.10 -4.67 13.48
C GLY A 141 -10.41 -3.67 12.38
N PHE A 142 -9.53 -3.51 11.40
CA PHE A 142 -9.84 -2.74 10.20
C PHE A 142 -10.83 -3.50 9.31
N ASP A 143 -11.77 -2.78 8.71
CA ASP A 143 -12.77 -3.35 7.80
C ASP A 143 -12.26 -3.50 6.39
N VAL A 144 -11.39 -2.60 5.96
CA VAL A 144 -10.91 -2.49 4.58
C VAL A 144 -9.44 -2.12 4.56
N SER A 145 -8.67 -2.75 3.68
CA SER A 145 -7.35 -2.30 3.27
C SER A 145 -7.45 -1.53 1.94
N TYR A 146 -6.89 -0.35 1.91
CA TYR A 146 -6.98 0.60 0.81
C TYR A 146 -5.62 0.83 0.17
N ILE A 147 -5.56 0.80 -1.16
CA ILE A 147 -4.40 1.21 -1.95
C ILE A 147 -4.74 2.50 -2.68
N HIS A 148 -4.02 3.56 -2.35
CA HIS A 148 -4.16 4.87 -2.95
C HIS A 148 -3.12 5.11 -4.03
N TYR A 149 -3.56 5.72 -5.14
CA TYR A 149 -2.64 6.29 -6.14
C TYR A 149 -1.66 5.24 -6.72
N THR A 150 -2.16 4.07 -7.13
CA THR A 150 -1.27 3.04 -7.68
C THR A 150 -1.18 3.06 -9.19
N GLY A 151 0.03 2.91 -9.71
CA GLY A 151 0.30 2.61 -11.12
C GLY A 151 0.54 1.12 -11.40
N VAL A 152 0.41 0.25 -10.38
CA VAL A 152 0.71 -1.19 -10.48
C VAL A 152 -0.45 -2.04 -9.95
N ALA A 153 -1.67 -1.71 -10.35
CA ALA A 153 -2.89 -2.36 -9.86
C ALA A 153 -2.88 -3.89 -10.05
N ASP A 154 -2.37 -4.39 -11.18
CA ASP A 154 -2.28 -5.83 -11.44
C ASP A 154 -1.41 -6.56 -10.41
N TRP A 155 -0.42 -5.90 -9.85
CA TRP A 155 0.42 -6.46 -8.82
C TRP A 155 -0.36 -6.67 -7.51
N TYR A 156 -1.14 -5.66 -7.08
CA TYR A 156 -2.00 -5.79 -5.90
C TYR A 156 -3.18 -6.72 -6.12
N ALA A 157 -3.68 -6.83 -7.35
CA ALA A 157 -4.77 -7.74 -7.69
C ALA A 157 -4.45 -9.22 -7.37
N LYS A 158 -3.15 -9.59 -7.38
CA LYS A 158 -2.69 -10.93 -6.96
C LYS A 158 -3.02 -11.25 -5.50
N LEU A 159 -3.25 -10.24 -4.66
CA LEU A 159 -3.65 -10.38 -3.26
C LEU A 159 -5.17 -10.28 -3.06
N GLY A 160 -5.94 -10.09 -4.12
CA GLY A 160 -7.38 -9.93 -4.06
C GLY A 160 -7.88 -8.49 -4.02
N TYR A 161 -7.00 -7.50 -4.05
CA TYR A 161 -7.43 -6.11 -4.19
C TYR A 161 -8.17 -5.90 -5.51
N ARG A 162 -9.20 -5.07 -5.49
CA ARG A 162 -9.99 -4.73 -6.66
C ARG A 162 -10.01 -3.23 -6.87
N THR A 163 -9.82 -2.81 -8.10
CA THR A 163 -9.94 -1.42 -8.51
C THR A 163 -11.40 -0.98 -8.45
N PHE A 164 -11.68 0.12 -7.76
CA PHE A 164 -13.00 0.72 -7.71
C PHE A 164 -13.06 2.08 -8.40
N ALA A 165 -11.91 2.72 -8.66
CA ALA A 165 -11.83 3.97 -9.40
C ALA A 165 -10.52 4.05 -10.17
N LYS A 166 -10.59 4.67 -11.36
CA LYS A 166 -9.43 5.05 -12.18
C LYS A 166 -9.47 6.55 -12.40
N TRP A 167 -8.31 7.16 -12.41
CA TRP A 167 -8.21 8.59 -12.63
C TRP A 167 -6.89 8.97 -13.30
N GLY A 168 -6.86 10.16 -13.88
CA GLY A 168 -5.68 10.74 -14.50
C GLY A 168 -5.66 12.24 -14.29
N LYS A 169 -4.85 12.94 -15.05
CA LYS A 169 -4.66 14.38 -14.95
C LYS A 169 -5.98 15.20 -14.93
N TYR A 170 -6.99 14.72 -15.62
CA TYR A 170 -8.28 15.44 -15.81
C TYR A 170 -9.41 14.90 -14.93
N GLY A 171 -9.12 14.08 -13.96
CA GLY A 171 -10.10 13.51 -13.03
C GLY A 171 -10.37 12.02 -13.25
N PHE A 172 -11.53 11.56 -12.77
CA PHE A 172 -11.91 10.15 -12.91
C PHE A 172 -12.14 9.75 -14.38
N ILE A 173 -11.73 8.53 -14.71
CA ILE A 173 -11.82 7.94 -16.05
C ILE A 173 -12.88 6.86 -16.06
N GLY A 174 -13.72 6.85 -17.09
CA GLY A 174 -14.75 5.84 -17.34
C GLY A 174 -16.02 6.04 -16.51
N ASN A 175 -17.01 5.15 -16.77
CA ASN A 175 -18.20 5.07 -15.95
C ASN A 175 -17.82 4.39 -14.64
N ASN A 176 -17.65 5.16 -13.60
CA ASN A 176 -17.53 4.61 -12.26
C ASN A 176 -18.86 3.98 -11.88
N PRO A 177 -18.89 2.70 -11.54
CA PRO A 177 -20.10 2.08 -11.04
C PRO A 177 -20.53 2.68 -9.71
#